data_8095b46ba0c727bcafc72aed0570e831
#
_entry.id   8095b46ba0c727bcafc72aed0570e831
#
_cell.length_a   1.000
_cell.length_b   1.000
_cell.length_c   1.000
_cell.angle_alpha   90.00
_cell.angle_beta   90.00
_cell.angle_gamma   90.00
#
_symmetry.space_group_name_H-M   'P 1'
#
loop_
_entity.id
_entity.type
_entity.pdbx_description
1 polymer ?
#
loop_
_entity_poly.entity_id
_entity_poly.type
_entity_poly.pdbx_seq_one_letter_code
_entity_poly.pdbx_strand_id
1 'polypeptide(L)'
;MSTITKLRSVLASGLFLFSAAASQAEEGVLRIGTEGDAPLFSMTDADGNVTGFDADIANGICAELKLKCKFVVQSFSTLVPSMDSDRFDVIISGLGITAERQKKIDYSIPYATTPLYFVVAKDSPLAGLKSLDEIVKALDGKSLGVVTGTTYAKFIQKHVPSAELKTYDATTQQTADLAAGRLDAAFGDSPTWADFLATPDGTGFTRVNVKIMAMDDPASLGHGMGVGMRKGNAELKAKLDAALCKMITEGKVKNASLHWFKDDYSIPCTK
;
A
#
# COMPACT_ATOMS: atom_id res chain seq x y z
N MET A 1 -64.30 -56.16 -21.59
CA MET A 1 -64.51 -54.94 -20.86
C MET A 1 -63.16 -54.54 -20.27
N SER A 2 -62.52 -53.55 -20.88
CA SER A 2 -61.11 -53.13 -20.56
C SER A 2 -61.17 -51.68 -20.03
N THR A 3 -60.75 -51.52 -18.81
CA THR A 3 -60.74 -50.23 -18.12
C THR A 3 -59.37 -49.62 -18.25
N ILE A 4 -59.24 -48.52 -18.98
CA ILE A 4 -57.98 -47.76 -19.23
C ILE A 4 -57.86 -46.74 -18.10
N THR A 5 -56.85 -46.91 -17.21
CA THR A 5 -56.51 -45.94 -16.16
C THR A 5 -55.55 -44.89 -16.74
N LYS A 6 -55.95 -43.63 -16.78
CA LYS A 6 -55.14 -42.49 -17.22
C LYS A 6 -54.23 -42.03 -16.08
N LEU A 7 -52.92 -42.17 -16.25
CA LEU A 7 -51.88 -41.63 -15.35
C LEU A 7 -51.65 -40.14 -15.68
N ARG A 8 -51.97 -39.25 -14.77
CA ARG A 8 -51.69 -37.81 -14.86
C ARG A 8 -50.29 -37.52 -14.26
N SER A 9 -49.35 -37.19 -15.14
CA SER A 9 -48.04 -36.68 -14.73
C SER A 9 -48.17 -35.23 -14.27
N VAL A 10 -47.89 -34.95 -13.00
CA VAL A 10 -47.76 -33.59 -12.45
C VAL A 10 -46.28 -33.19 -12.59
N LEU A 11 -45.99 -32.27 -13.53
CA LEU A 11 -44.68 -31.61 -13.57
C LEU A 11 -44.64 -30.53 -12.47
N ALA A 12 -43.87 -30.76 -11.43
CA ALA A 12 -43.54 -29.76 -10.42
C ALA A 12 -42.36 -28.92 -10.97
N SER A 13 -42.61 -27.73 -11.49
CA SER A 13 -41.57 -26.75 -11.84
C SER A 13 -41.03 -26.12 -10.54
N GLY A 14 -39.90 -26.58 -10.10
CA GLY A 14 -39.16 -25.94 -9.00
C GLY A 14 -38.52 -24.62 -9.42
N LEU A 15 -39.08 -23.51 -8.96
CA LEU A 15 -38.51 -22.18 -9.12
C LEU A 15 -37.36 -22.06 -8.11
N PHE A 16 -36.11 -22.22 -8.55
CA PHE A 16 -34.93 -21.87 -7.77
C PHE A 16 -34.80 -20.34 -7.68
N LEU A 17 -35.25 -19.76 -6.61
CA LEU A 17 -34.95 -18.37 -6.27
C LEU A 17 -33.46 -18.30 -5.85
N PHE A 18 -32.60 -17.85 -6.79
CA PHE A 18 -31.27 -17.39 -6.47
C PHE A 18 -31.42 -16.10 -5.66
N SER A 19 -31.35 -16.19 -4.33
CA SER A 19 -31.14 -15.03 -3.48
C SER A 19 -29.72 -14.53 -3.73
N ALA A 20 -29.58 -13.47 -4.52
CA ALA A 20 -28.38 -12.66 -4.54
C ALA A 20 -28.24 -12.06 -3.13
N ALA A 21 -27.33 -12.60 -2.32
CA ALA A 21 -26.92 -11.98 -1.08
C ALA A 21 -26.19 -10.67 -1.45
N ALA A 22 -26.93 -9.56 -1.51
CA ALA A 22 -26.33 -8.25 -1.50
C ALA A 22 -25.56 -8.16 -0.17
N SER A 23 -24.23 -7.99 -0.26
CA SER A 23 -23.39 -7.66 0.87
C SER A 23 -23.89 -6.32 1.42
N GLN A 24 -24.73 -6.36 2.47
CA GLN A 24 -25.14 -5.16 3.17
C GLN A 24 -23.90 -4.62 3.88
N ALA A 25 -23.45 -3.42 3.50
CA ALA A 25 -22.47 -2.68 4.29
C ALA A 25 -23.02 -2.58 5.73
N GLU A 26 -22.25 -3.08 6.69
CA GLU A 26 -22.60 -3.03 8.10
C GLU A 26 -22.67 -1.54 8.53
N GLU A 27 -23.85 -1.07 8.96
CA GLU A 27 -24.04 0.33 9.31
C GLU A 27 -23.06 0.75 10.41
N GLY A 28 -22.30 1.82 10.21
CA GLY A 28 -21.33 2.29 11.20
C GLY A 28 -19.95 1.64 11.14
N VAL A 29 -19.64 0.86 10.08
CA VAL A 29 -18.32 0.24 9.86
C VAL A 29 -17.66 0.82 8.62
N LEU A 30 -16.36 1.15 8.69
CA LEU A 30 -15.50 1.48 7.56
C LEU A 30 -14.55 0.27 7.32
N ARG A 31 -14.70 -0.38 6.18
CA ARG A 31 -13.84 -1.49 5.76
C ARG A 31 -12.60 -0.92 5.07
N ILE A 32 -11.41 -1.31 5.53
CA ILE A 32 -10.12 -0.75 5.12
C ILE A 32 -9.27 -1.83 4.52
N GLY A 33 -9.00 -1.72 3.21
CA GLY A 33 -8.01 -2.54 2.53
C GLY A 33 -6.60 -2.05 2.88
N THR A 34 -5.75 -2.96 3.33
CA THR A 34 -4.36 -2.67 3.69
C THR A 34 -3.46 -3.87 3.40
N GLU A 35 -2.16 -3.62 3.25
CA GLU A 35 -1.14 -4.65 3.27
C GLU A 35 -0.89 -5.07 4.72
N GLY A 36 -0.48 -6.30 4.96
CA GLY A 36 -0.18 -6.78 6.32
C GLY A 36 1.28 -7.17 6.50
N ASP A 37 2.13 -6.82 5.56
CA ASP A 37 3.57 -7.16 5.52
C ASP A 37 4.40 -5.96 4.99
N ALA A 38 4.08 -4.77 5.48
CA ALA A 38 4.85 -3.55 5.24
C ALA A 38 5.37 -3.02 6.58
N PRO A 39 6.64 -3.32 6.97
CA PRO A 39 7.20 -2.91 8.24
C PRO A 39 7.02 -1.43 8.53
N LEU A 40 6.59 -1.10 9.76
CA LEU A 40 6.25 0.22 10.27
C LEU A 40 5.03 0.89 9.63
N PHE A 41 4.62 0.51 8.41
CA PHE A 41 3.41 1.03 7.75
C PHE A 41 2.15 0.24 8.14
N SER A 42 2.08 -1.02 7.75
CA SER A 42 0.98 -1.92 8.13
C SER A 42 1.50 -3.34 8.31
N MET A 43 1.44 -3.82 9.54
CA MET A 43 1.89 -5.14 9.94
C MET A 43 0.74 -5.90 10.57
N THR A 44 0.69 -7.21 10.33
CA THR A 44 -0.24 -8.10 11.03
C THR A 44 0.49 -8.78 12.17
N ASP A 45 -0.02 -8.62 13.41
CA ASP A 45 0.51 -9.29 14.58
C ASP A 45 0.08 -10.79 14.64
N ALA A 46 0.57 -11.51 15.64
CA ALA A 46 0.28 -12.93 15.80
C ALA A 46 -1.23 -13.22 16.06
N ASP A 47 -1.97 -12.24 16.57
CA ASP A 47 -3.41 -12.32 16.84
C ASP A 47 -4.26 -11.92 15.62
N GLY A 48 -3.62 -11.48 14.53
CA GLY A 48 -4.27 -11.04 13.30
C GLY A 48 -4.70 -9.58 13.31
N ASN A 49 -4.26 -8.77 14.29
CA ASN A 49 -4.54 -7.34 14.32
C ASN A 49 -3.57 -6.59 13.42
N VAL A 50 -4.09 -5.56 12.74
CA VAL A 50 -3.25 -4.66 11.94
C VAL A 50 -2.71 -3.55 12.82
N THR A 51 -1.39 -3.34 12.78
CA THR A 51 -0.66 -2.31 13.51
C THR A 51 0.23 -1.51 12.54
N GLY A 52 0.74 -0.36 12.95
CA GLY A 52 1.60 0.48 12.15
C GLY A 52 1.01 1.86 11.85
N PHE A 53 1.74 2.66 11.11
CA PHE A 53 1.36 4.02 10.74
C PHE A 53 -0.02 4.06 10.05
N ASP A 54 -0.25 3.17 9.09
CA ASP A 54 -1.51 3.11 8.34
C ASP A 54 -2.69 2.73 9.24
N ALA A 55 -2.46 1.85 10.24
CA ALA A 55 -3.48 1.51 11.22
C ALA A 55 -3.84 2.70 12.12
N ASP A 56 -2.85 3.49 12.55
CA ASP A 56 -3.09 4.70 13.35
C ASP A 56 -3.86 5.76 12.53
N ILE A 57 -3.52 5.96 11.26
CA ILE A 57 -4.26 6.85 10.35
C ILE A 57 -5.70 6.36 10.18
N ALA A 58 -5.89 5.08 9.93
CA ALA A 58 -7.21 4.48 9.76
C ALA A 58 -8.08 4.64 11.02
N ASN A 59 -7.54 4.28 12.18
CA ASN A 59 -8.24 4.41 13.46
C ASN A 59 -8.57 5.87 13.78
N GLY A 60 -7.67 6.79 13.47
CA GLY A 60 -7.91 8.23 13.59
C GLY A 60 -9.08 8.69 12.72
N ILE A 61 -9.13 8.28 11.45
CA ILE A 61 -10.24 8.57 10.53
C ILE A 61 -11.55 7.98 11.07
N CYS A 62 -11.55 6.70 11.49
CA CYS A 62 -12.74 6.07 12.04
C CYS A 62 -13.27 6.82 13.28
N ALA A 63 -12.37 7.27 14.17
CA ALA A 63 -12.74 8.03 15.35
C ALA A 63 -13.39 9.39 14.98
N GLU A 64 -12.82 10.13 14.02
CA GLU A 64 -13.38 11.40 13.54
C GLU A 64 -14.75 11.21 12.87
N LEU A 65 -14.95 10.12 12.15
CA LEU A 65 -16.20 9.80 11.46
C LEU A 65 -17.20 9.06 12.36
N LYS A 66 -16.83 8.69 13.60
CA LYS A 66 -17.62 7.89 14.54
C LYS A 66 -18.02 6.53 13.96
N LEU A 67 -17.10 5.90 13.23
CA LEU A 67 -17.23 4.58 12.64
C LEU A 67 -16.33 3.56 13.38
N LYS A 68 -16.62 2.28 13.21
CA LYS A 68 -15.71 1.20 13.58
C LYS A 68 -14.80 0.88 12.38
N CYS A 69 -13.51 0.74 12.61
CA CYS A 69 -12.59 0.23 11.60
C CYS A 69 -12.66 -1.29 11.50
N LYS A 70 -12.66 -1.82 10.27
CA LYS A 70 -12.50 -3.25 9.97
C LYS A 70 -11.45 -3.42 8.89
N PHE A 71 -10.32 -4.00 9.24
CA PHE A 71 -9.23 -4.21 8.30
C PHE A 71 -9.45 -5.45 7.44
N VAL A 72 -9.11 -5.34 6.16
CA VAL A 72 -9.08 -6.43 5.17
C VAL A 72 -7.67 -6.49 4.61
N VAL A 73 -6.91 -7.48 5.05
CA VAL A 73 -5.50 -7.66 4.67
C VAL A 73 -5.40 -8.42 3.34
N GLN A 74 -4.61 -7.91 2.42
CA GLN A 74 -4.24 -8.57 1.17
C GLN A 74 -2.97 -7.95 0.59
N SER A 75 -2.31 -8.65 -0.36
CA SER A 75 -1.08 -8.14 -1.00
C SER A 75 -1.29 -6.76 -1.61
N PHE A 76 -0.31 -5.87 -1.46
CA PHE A 76 -0.36 -4.47 -1.92
C PHE A 76 -0.78 -4.35 -3.39
N SER A 77 -0.22 -5.18 -4.27
CA SER A 77 -0.50 -5.19 -5.71
C SER A 77 -1.97 -5.42 -6.05
N THR A 78 -2.72 -6.07 -5.15
CA THR A 78 -4.14 -6.41 -5.36
C THR A 78 -5.12 -5.38 -4.79
N LEU A 79 -4.67 -4.41 -3.98
CA LEU A 79 -5.53 -3.43 -3.31
C LEU A 79 -6.34 -2.60 -4.30
N VAL A 80 -5.68 -1.92 -5.25
CA VAL A 80 -6.35 -1.09 -6.25
C VAL A 80 -7.24 -1.93 -7.19
N PRO A 81 -6.79 -3.08 -7.75
CA PRO A 81 -7.67 -3.95 -8.52
C PRO A 81 -8.90 -4.46 -7.77
N SER A 82 -8.81 -4.68 -6.45
CA SER A 82 -9.92 -5.20 -5.64
C SER A 82 -10.92 -4.12 -5.20
N MET A 83 -10.69 -2.83 -5.50
CA MET A 83 -11.61 -1.75 -5.10
C MET A 83 -13.03 -1.96 -5.64
N ASP A 84 -13.16 -2.51 -6.85
CA ASP A 84 -14.47 -2.76 -7.49
C ASP A 84 -15.17 -4.03 -6.96
N SER A 85 -14.47 -4.87 -6.17
CA SER A 85 -15.02 -6.15 -5.67
C SER A 85 -15.85 -6.02 -4.38
N ASP A 86 -16.07 -4.80 -3.89
CA ASP A 86 -16.82 -4.47 -2.67
C ASP A 86 -16.31 -5.15 -1.38
N ARG A 87 -15.02 -5.53 -1.35
CA ARG A 87 -14.40 -6.15 -0.16
C ARG A 87 -14.08 -5.14 0.92
N PHE A 88 -13.79 -3.90 0.55
CA PHE A 88 -13.50 -2.77 1.43
C PHE A 88 -13.98 -1.46 0.79
N ASP A 89 -14.08 -0.42 1.61
CA ASP A 89 -14.61 0.89 1.23
C ASP A 89 -13.49 1.85 0.84
N VAL A 90 -12.35 1.73 1.52
CA VAL A 90 -11.16 2.57 1.33
C VAL A 90 -9.88 1.72 1.37
N ILE A 91 -8.80 2.26 0.81
CA ILE A 91 -7.44 1.72 0.92
C ILE A 91 -6.61 2.69 1.76
N ILE A 92 -5.99 2.18 2.85
CA ILE A 92 -5.00 2.89 3.65
C ILE A 92 -3.81 1.94 3.80
N SER A 93 -2.76 2.15 3.02
CA SER A 93 -1.60 1.25 2.90
C SER A 93 -0.40 1.97 2.28
N GLY A 94 -0.01 3.13 2.80
CA GLY A 94 1.06 3.92 2.20
C GLY A 94 0.82 4.27 0.72
N LEU A 95 -0.46 4.35 0.30
CA LEU A 95 -0.85 4.34 -1.11
C LEU A 95 -0.54 5.68 -1.79
N GLY A 96 0.52 5.72 -2.60
CA GLY A 96 0.91 6.91 -3.37
C GLY A 96 -0.15 7.36 -4.37
N ILE A 97 -0.42 8.67 -4.41
CA ILE A 97 -1.35 9.32 -5.33
C ILE A 97 -0.66 9.50 -6.69
N THR A 98 -1.00 8.68 -7.67
CA THR A 98 -0.47 8.78 -9.04
C THR A 98 -1.57 8.99 -10.07
N ALA A 99 -1.25 9.67 -11.17
CA ALA A 99 -2.21 9.88 -12.27
C ALA A 99 -2.74 8.56 -12.86
N GLU A 100 -1.93 7.49 -12.85
CA GLU A 100 -2.36 6.17 -13.32
C GLU A 100 -3.41 5.54 -12.39
N ARG A 101 -3.15 5.54 -11.08
CA ARG A 101 -4.11 5.03 -10.10
C ARG A 101 -5.37 5.87 -10.05
N GLN A 102 -5.27 7.20 -10.22
CA GLN A 102 -6.42 8.10 -10.31
C GLN A 102 -7.36 7.84 -11.49
N LYS A 103 -6.93 7.11 -12.53
CA LYS A 103 -7.83 6.63 -13.57
C LYS A 103 -8.81 5.56 -13.06
N LYS A 104 -8.42 4.82 -12.01
CA LYS A 104 -9.19 3.68 -11.46
C LYS A 104 -9.91 4.01 -10.15
N ILE A 105 -9.30 4.81 -9.29
CA ILE A 105 -9.82 5.16 -7.96
C ILE A 105 -9.72 6.66 -7.72
N ASP A 106 -10.53 7.17 -6.79
CA ASP A 106 -10.38 8.52 -6.25
C ASP A 106 -9.52 8.50 -4.99
N TYR A 107 -9.03 9.67 -4.58
CA TYR A 107 -8.19 9.85 -3.41
C TYR A 107 -8.67 10.97 -2.51
N SER A 108 -8.36 10.84 -1.23
CA SER A 108 -8.36 11.96 -0.29
C SER A 108 -7.26 12.97 -0.63
N ILE A 109 -7.19 14.07 0.14
CA ILE A 109 -5.98 14.90 0.24
C ILE A 109 -4.78 14.03 0.65
N PRO A 110 -3.53 14.38 0.24
CA PRO A 110 -2.35 13.71 0.72
C PRO A 110 -2.12 14.01 2.21
N TYR A 111 -1.63 13.01 2.97
CA TYR A 111 -1.38 13.16 4.41
C TYR A 111 0.06 12.93 4.82
N ALA A 112 0.85 12.20 4.01
CA ALA A 112 2.26 11.93 4.30
C ALA A 112 3.06 11.69 3.01
N THR A 113 4.40 11.83 3.11
CA THR A 113 5.35 11.42 2.06
C THR A 113 6.67 11.04 2.69
N THR A 114 7.21 9.89 2.33
CA THR A 114 8.48 9.37 2.84
C THR A 114 9.58 9.51 1.79
N PRO A 115 10.82 9.73 2.19
CA PRO A 115 11.96 9.62 1.28
C PRO A 115 12.19 8.15 0.90
N LEU A 116 12.71 7.95 -0.31
CA LEU A 116 13.08 6.66 -0.87
C LEU A 116 14.60 6.55 -0.96
N TYR A 117 15.12 5.34 -0.74
CA TYR A 117 16.54 5.05 -0.79
C TYR A 117 16.82 3.71 -1.47
N PHE A 118 18.00 3.63 -2.09
CA PHE A 118 18.62 2.35 -2.41
C PHE A 118 19.31 1.80 -1.16
N VAL A 119 19.18 0.50 -0.93
CA VAL A 119 19.90 -0.24 0.11
C VAL A 119 20.76 -1.32 -0.55
N VAL A 120 22.02 -1.39 -0.11
CA VAL A 120 23.07 -2.24 -0.65
C VAL A 120 23.94 -2.82 0.47
N ALA A 121 24.73 -3.85 0.20
CA ALA A 121 25.72 -4.31 1.14
C ALA A 121 26.75 -3.20 1.46
N LYS A 122 27.24 -3.13 2.71
CA LYS A 122 28.18 -2.08 3.16
C LYS A 122 29.51 -2.10 2.40
N ASP A 123 29.95 -3.27 1.98
CA ASP A 123 31.16 -3.51 1.21
C ASP A 123 30.96 -3.37 -0.31
N SER A 124 29.72 -3.16 -0.75
CA SER A 124 29.42 -2.90 -2.15
C SER A 124 30.01 -1.56 -2.61
N PRO A 125 30.57 -1.49 -3.83
CA PRO A 125 30.98 -0.22 -4.45
C PRO A 125 29.82 0.79 -4.55
N LEU A 126 28.57 0.34 -4.55
CA LEU A 126 27.38 1.18 -4.59
C LEU A 126 27.19 2.00 -3.32
N ALA A 127 27.69 1.56 -2.16
CA ALA A 127 27.47 2.20 -0.86
C ALA A 127 28.04 3.64 -0.78
N GLY A 128 29.09 3.92 -1.55
CA GLY A 128 29.77 5.22 -1.55
C GLY A 128 29.23 6.26 -2.53
N LEU A 129 28.25 5.90 -3.38
CA LEU A 129 27.73 6.77 -4.45
C LEU A 129 26.97 7.98 -3.90
N LYS A 130 27.01 9.10 -4.62
CA LYS A 130 26.52 10.41 -4.16
C LYS A 130 25.43 11.01 -5.04
N SER A 131 25.15 10.41 -6.19
CA SER A 131 24.15 10.91 -7.13
C SER A 131 23.35 9.76 -7.76
N LEU A 132 22.15 10.08 -8.26
CA LEU A 132 21.33 9.12 -9.00
C LEU A 132 22.05 8.67 -10.28
N ASP A 133 22.73 9.58 -10.97
CA ASP A 133 23.47 9.26 -12.20
C ASP A 133 24.61 8.25 -11.97
N GLU A 134 25.31 8.35 -10.84
CA GLU A 134 26.31 7.35 -10.43
C GLU A 134 25.66 5.99 -10.16
N ILE A 135 24.53 5.99 -9.45
CA ILE A 135 23.75 4.76 -9.14
C ILE A 135 23.29 4.09 -10.44
N VAL A 136 22.71 4.86 -11.37
CA VAL A 136 22.23 4.37 -12.67
C VAL A 136 23.33 3.64 -13.41
N LYS A 137 24.53 4.25 -13.52
CA LYS A 137 25.68 3.64 -14.19
C LYS A 137 26.19 2.39 -13.49
N ALA A 138 26.20 2.41 -12.15
CA ALA A 138 26.75 1.31 -11.35
C ALA A 138 25.78 0.11 -11.23
N LEU A 139 24.49 0.31 -11.49
CA LEU A 139 23.45 -0.74 -11.51
C LEU A 139 23.28 -1.38 -12.90
N ASP A 140 24.09 -1.03 -13.89
CA ASP A 140 24.04 -1.67 -15.21
C ASP A 140 24.28 -3.18 -15.11
N GLY A 141 23.30 -3.98 -15.57
CA GLY A 141 23.32 -5.44 -15.46
C GLY A 141 23.24 -6.00 -14.03
N LYS A 142 22.97 -5.17 -13.02
CA LYS A 142 22.83 -5.58 -11.61
C LYS A 142 21.39 -5.89 -11.26
N SER A 143 21.20 -6.80 -10.30
CA SER A 143 19.89 -7.17 -9.78
C SER A 143 19.38 -6.13 -8.78
N LEU A 144 18.16 -5.61 -9.02
CA LEU A 144 17.51 -4.58 -8.21
C LEU A 144 16.10 -5.02 -7.81
N GLY A 145 15.84 -5.12 -6.49
CA GLY A 145 14.57 -5.54 -5.94
C GLY A 145 13.62 -4.39 -5.63
N VAL A 146 12.32 -4.56 -5.94
CA VAL A 146 11.23 -3.67 -5.52
C VAL A 146 9.98 -4.50 -5.18
N VAL A 147 9.05 -3.94 -4.39
CA VAL A 147 7.75 -4.57 -4.12
C VAL A 147 6.80 -4.34 -5.31
N THR A 148 6.09 -5.40 -5.71
CA THR A 148 5.15 -5.42 -6.83
C THR A 148 3.99 -4.44 -6.62
N GLY A 149 3.59 -3.74 -7.67
CA GLY A 149 2.45 -2.81 -7.63
C GLY A 149 2.77 -1.45 -6.98
N THR A 150 3.97 -1.26 -6.42
CA THR A 150 4.43 0.03 -5.92
C THR A 150 4.79 1.00 -7.04
N THR A 151 4.99 2.25 -6.71
CA THR A 151 5.48 3.28 -7.65
C THR A 151 6.96 3.10 -7.99
N TYR A 152 7.68 2.27 -7.24
CA TYR A 152 9.12 2.07 -7.36
C TYR A 152 9.52 1.40 -8.66
N ALA A 153 8.78 0.35 -9.07
CA ALA A 153 9.06 -0.34 -10.34
C ALA A 153 9.05 0.63 -11.53
N LYS A 154 8.07 1.54 -11.57
CA LYS A 154 7.96 2.55 -12.62
C LYS A 154 9.13 3.54 -12.58
N PHE A 155 9.51 3.98 -11.38
CA PHE A 155 10.68 4.86 -11.20
C PHE A 155 11.96 4.18 -11.67
N ILE A 156 12.19 2.93 -11.26
CA ILE A 156 13.39 2.17 -11.66
C ILE A 156 13.41 1.91 -13.17
N GLN A 157 12.30 1.50 -13.78
CA GLN A 157 12.22 1.29 -15.23
C GLN A 157 12.53 2.55 -16.04
N LYS A 158 12.17 3.72 -15.52
CA LYS A 158 12.45 5.01 -16.17
C LYS A 158 13.90 5.47 -15.99
N HIS A 159 14.45 5.37 -14.78
CA HIS A 159 15.73 5.96 -14.41
C HIS A 159 16.90 4.96 -14.45
N VAL A 160 16.63 3.67 -14.23
CA VAL A 160 17.65 2.60 -14.17
C VAL A 160 17.26 1.45 -15.11
N PRO A 161 16.99 1.71 -16.40
CA PRO A 161 16.42 0.71 -17.31
C PRO A 161 17.36 -0.47 -17.60
N SER A 162 18.65 -0.32 -17.33
CA SER A 162 19.67 -1.36 -17.54
C SER A 162 19.82 -2.31 -16.36
N ALA A 163 19.19 -2.04 -15.21
CA ALA A 163 19.18 -2.97 -14.08
C ALA A 163 18.24 -4.16 -14.35
N GLU A 164 18.60 -5.33 -13.84
CA GLU A 164 17.73 -6.50 -13.79
C GLU A 164 16.70 -6.32 -12.65
N LEU A 165 15.51 -5.81 -13.00
CA LEU A 165 14.46 -5.56 -12.02
C LEU A 165 13.81 -6.85 -11.55
N LYS A 166 13.86 -7.14 -10.24
CA LYS A 166 13.16 -8.23 -9.56
C LYS A 166 12.02 -7.66 -8.71
N THR A 167 10.84 -8.24 -8.82
CA THR A 167 9.65 -7.80 -8.09
C THR A 167 9.20 -8.84 -7.08
N TYR A 168 8.74 -8.40 -5.91
CA TYR A 168 8.35 -9.23 -4.77
C TYR A 168 6.93 -8.89 -4.33
N ASP A 169 6.17 -9.89 -3.90
CA ASP A 169 4.80 -9.68 -3.44
C ASP A 169 4.73 -9.10 -2.01
N ALA A 170 5.83 -9.22 -1.26
CA ALA A 170 5.95 -8.75 0.11
C ALA A 170 7.34 -8.15 0.39
N THR A 171 7.39 -7.18 1.31
CA THR A 171 8.65 -6.54 1.74
C THR A 171 9.60 -7.55 2.39
N THR A 172 9.08 -8.49 3.18
CA THR A 172 9.89 -9.53 3.83
C THR A 172 10.60 -10.44 2.83
N GLN A 173 9.98 -10.73 1.68
CA GLN A 173 10.62 -11.49 0.60
C GLN A 173 11.76 -10.70 -0.06
N GLN A 174 11.56 -9.40 -0.32
CA GLN A 174 12.58 -8.51 -0.87
C GLN A 174 13.80 -8.41 0.06
N THR A 175 13.58 -8.18 1.36
CA THR A 175 14.67 -8.07 2.34
C THR A 175 15.40 -9.39 2.57
N ALA A 176 14.70 -10.53 2.54
CA ALA A 176 15.30 -11.86 2.63
C ALA A 176 16.21 -12.16 1.42
N ASP A 177 15.81 -11.77 0.21
CA ASP A 177 16.63 -11.93 -1.00
C ASP A 177 17.84 -10.99 -0.99
N LEU A 178 17.68 -9.76 -0.48
CA LEU A 178 18.79 -8.84 -0.28
C LEU A 178 19.79 -9.41 0.73
N ALA A 179 19.33 -9.86 1.90
CA ALA A 179 20.15 -10.45 2.96
C ALA A 179 20.91 -11.71 2.49
N ALA A 180 20.28 -12.50 1.62
CA ALA A 180 20.89 -13.69 1.04
C ALA A 180 21.85 -13.42 -0.13
N GLY A 181 22.09 -12.15 -0.49
CA GLY A 181 22.97 -11.77 -1.61
C GLY A 181 22.41 -12.11 -3.01
N ARG A 182 21.09 -12.33 -3.13
CA ARG A 182 20.42 -12.55 -4.41
C ARG A 182 20.04 -11.27 -5.12
N LEU A 183 20.22 -10.12 -4.44
CA LEU A 183 20.06 -8.77 -4.97
C LEU A 183 21.35 -7.98 -4.74
N ASP A 184 21.80 -7.23 -5.76
CA ASP A 184 22.88 -6.25 -5.64
C ASP A 184 22.39 -4.99 -4.90
N ALA A 185 21.10 -4.64 -5.08
CA ALA A 185 20.44 -3.51 -4.44
C ALA A 185 18.95 -3.77 -4.25
N ALA A 186 18.33 -3.02 -3.32
CA ALA A 186 16.88 -2.93 -3.18
C ALA A 186 16.47 -1.45 -3.08
N PHE A 187 15.24 -1.11 -3.50
CA PHE A 187 14.74 0.26 -3.50
C PHE A 187 13.37 0.33 -2.85
N GLY A 188 13.15 1.34 -1.99
CA GLY A 188 11.89 1.52 -1.25
C GLY A 188 11.94 2.65 -0.23
N ASP A 189 10.93 2.68 0.65
CA ASP A 189 10.73 3.73 1.66
C ASP A 189 11.77 3.71 2.78
N SER A 190 12.13 4.90 3.24
CA SER A 190 13.03 5.10 4.37
C SER A 190 12.62 4.35 5.64
N PRO A 191 11.34 4.35 6.08
CA PRO A 191 10.93 3.60 7.26
C PRO A 191 11.18 2.09 7.14
N THR A 192 10.82 1.49 6.02
CA THR A 192 11.07 0.07 5.73
C THR A 192 12.54 -0.27 5.86
N TRP A 193 13.42 0.57 5.31
CA TRP A 193 14.86 0.37 5.41
C TRP A 193 15.39 0.62 6.83
N ALA A 194 14.82 1.56 7.57
CA ALA A 194 15.21 1.79 8.97
C ALA A 194 14.90 0.56 9.83
N ASP A 195 13.75 -0.08 9.61
CA ASP A 195 13.37 -1.32 10.27
C ASP A 195 14.33 -2.47 9.90
N PHE A 196 14.49 -2.75 8.60
CA PHE A 196 15.39 -3.81 8.13
C PHE A 196 16.83 -3.66 8.65
N LEU A 197 17.41 -2.46 8.55
CA LEU A 197 18.79 -2.19 8.97
C LEU A 197 19.00 -2.30 10.49
N ALA A 198 17.92 -2.30 11.28
CA ALA A 198 17.95 -2.55 12.71
C ALA A 198 17.91 -4.05 13.07
N THR A 199 17.61 -4.93 12.12
CA THR A 199 17.59 -6.37 12.34
C THR A 199 18.98 -6.99 12.24
N PRO A 200 19.22 -8.20 12.78
CA PRO A 200 20.48 -8.91 12.59
C PRO A 200 20.86 -9.10 11.12
N ASP A 201 19.88 -9.42 10.25
CA ASP A 201 20.07 -9.64 8.81
C ASP A 201 20.45 -8.35 8.07
N GLY A 202 20.00 -7.20 8.59
CA GLY A 202 20.29 -5.88 8.02
C GLY A 202 21.66 -5.30 8.43
N THR A 203 22.36 -5.89 9.40
CA THR A 203 23.63 -5.32 9.93
C THR A 203 24.75 -5.20 8.89
N GLY A 204 24.72 -6.04 7.84
CA GLY A 204 25.68 -6.00 6.71
C GLY A 204 25.34 -4.97 5.63
N PHE A 205 24.23 -4.24 5.75
CA PHE A 205 23.69 -3.36 4.72
C PHE A 205 23.69 -1.89 5.11
N THR A 206 23.52 -1.01 4.14
CA THR A 206 23.45 0.45 4.33
C THR A 206 22.57 1.10 3.27
N ARG A 207 21.99 2.24 3.60
CA ARG A 207 21.37 3.13 2.61
C ARG A 207 22.44 3.86 1.82
N VAL A 208 22.31 3.90 0.50
CA VAL A 208 23.09 4.81 -0.34
C VAL A 208 22.63 6.24 -0.03
N ASN A 209 23.57 7.15 0.19
CA ASN A 209 23.26 8.52 0.61
C ASN A 209 22.78 9.40 -0.57
N VAL A 210 21.77 8.89 -1.29
CA VAL A 210 21.03 9.59 -2.35
C VAL A 210 19.56 9.50 -2.01
N LYS A 211 19.02 10.61 -1.49
CA LYS A 211 17.63 10.75 -1.09
C LYS A 211 16.78 11.07 -2.31
N ILE A 212 15.71 10.32 -2.51
CA ILE A 212 14.73 10.53 -3.58
C ILE A 212 13.37 10.83 -2.94
N MET A 213 12.72 11.92 -3.36
CA MET A 213 11.40 12.31 -2.92
C MET A 213 10.37 12.09 -4.03
N ALA A 214 9.10 11.91 -3.67
CA ALA A 214 8.02 11.79 -4.66
C ALA A 214 8.01 12.96 -5.66
N MET A 215 8.33 14.17 -5.19
CA MET A 215 8.36 15.40 -6.00
C MET A 215 9.55 15.48 -6.97
N ASP A 216 10.56 14.62 -6.86
CA ASP A 216 11.66 14.56 -7.83
C ASP A 216 11.22 13.90 -9.15
N ASP A 217 10.23 12.98 -9.09
CA ASP A 217 9.54 12.43 -10.26
C ASP A 217 8.07 12.13 -9.97
N PRO A 218 7.20 13.17 -9.94
CA PRO A 218 5.78 12.98 -9.63
C PRO A 218 5.05 12.06 -10.63
N ALA A 219 5.53 11.99 -11.87
CA ALA A 219 4.96 11.13 -12.91
C ALA A 219 5.11 9.64 -12.58
N SER A 220 6.21 9.24 -11.93
CA SER A 220 6.46 7.87 -11.50
C SER A 220 6.02 7.64 -10.04
N LEU A 221 6.42 8.54 -9.12
CA LEU A 221 6.30 8.36 -7.67
C LEU A 221 5.02 8.96 -7.08
N GLY A 222 4.36 9.89 -7.80
CA GLY A 222 3.11 10.53 -7.36
C GLY A 222 3.33 11.77 -6.48
N HIS A 223 2.28 12.11 -5.70
CA HIS A 223 2.21 13.37 -4.93
C HIS A 223 2.05 13.14 -3.41
N GLY A 224 2.61 12.06 -2.87
CA GLY A 224 2.45 11.66 -1.48
C GLY A 224 1.39 10.55 -1.33
N MET A 225 1.13 10.16 -0.08
CA MET A 225 0.20 9.09 0.30
C MET A 225 -1.19 9.66 0.55
N GLY A 226 -2.22 9.01 0.04
CA GLY A 226 -3.63 9.36 0.25
C GLY A 226 -4.49 8.12 0.50
N VAL A 227 -5.68 8.34 1.04
CA VAL A 227 -6.70 7.30 1.19
C VAL A 227 -7.36 7.06 -0.17
N GLY A 228 -7.21 5.85 -0.70
CA GLY A 228 -7.87 5.44 -1.95
C GLY A 228 -9.33 5.06 -1.72
N MET A 229 -10.23 5.36 -2.67
CA MET A 229 -11.64 5.00 -2.61
C MET A 229 -12.23 4.79 -4.01
N ARG A 230 -13.40 4.16 -4.10
CA ARG A 230 -14.12 4.02 -5.37
C ARG A 230 -14.40 5.38 -5.99
N LYS A 231 -14.32 5.43 -7.33
CA LYS A 231 -14.58 6.66 -8.08
C LYS A 231 -16.01 7.15 -7.91
N GLY A 232 -16.14 8.47 -7.92
CA GLY A 232 -17.44 9.15 -7.92
C GLY A 232 -18.12 9.25 -6.55
N ASN A 233 -17.49 8.79 -5.46
CA ASN A 233 -18.04 8.95 -4.11
C ASN A 233 -17.59 10.27 -3.49
N ALA A 234 -18.15 11.38 -3.98
CA ALA A 234 -17.81 12.72 -3.54
C ALA A 234 -18.13 12.97 -2.06
N GLU A 235 -19.18 12.31 -1.53
CA GLU A 235 -19.55 12.44 -0.11
C GLU A 235 -18.50 11.81 0.80
N LEU A 236 -18.09 10.57 0.51
CA LEU A 236 -17.04 9.88 1.26
C LEU A 236 -15.71 10.65 1.18
N LYS A 237 -15.36 11.13 -0.04
CA LYS A 237 -14.16 11.96 -0.22
C LYS A 237 -14.18 13.18 0.67
N ALA A 238 -15.26 13.95 0.70
CA ALA A 238 -15.39 15.14 1.53
C ALA A 238 -15.24 14.83 3.03
N LYS A 239 -15.84 13.72 3.50
CA LYS A 239 -15.70 13.25 4.88
C LYS A 239 -14.26 12.87 5.24
N LEU A 240 -13.59 12.13 4.36
CA LEU A 240 -12.19 11.72 4.53
C LEU A 240 -11.24 12.92 4.53
N ASP A 241 -11.43 13.84 3.59
CA ASP A 241 -10.63 15.08 3.50
C ASP A 241 -10.77 15.93 4.75
N ALA A 242 -12.00 16.09 5.27
CA ALA A 242 -12.26 16.84 6.50
C ALA A 242 -11.63 16.16 7.73
N ALA A 243 -11.76 14.83 7.86
CA ALA A 243 -11.17 14.06 8.94
C ALA A 243 -9.63 14.14 8.92
N LEU A 244 -9.02 13.92 7.75
CA LEU A 244 -7.57 14.01 7.58
C LEU A 244 -7.05 15.43 7.86
N CYS A 245 -7.71 16.47 7.32
CA CYS A 245 -7.30 17.84 7.56
C CYS A 245 -7.34 18.20 9.06
N LYS A 246 -8.37 17.75 9.78
CA LYS A 246 -8.44 17.89 11.23
C LYS A 246 -7.31 17.16 11.94
N MET A 247 -7.06 15.88 11.59
CA MET A 247 -5.97 15.08 12.16
C MET A 247 -4.59 15.70 11.91
N ILE A 248 -4.37 16.26 10.72
CA ILE A 248 -3.12 16.95 10.36
C ILE A 248 -2.98 18.22 11.23
N THR A 249 -4.03 19.04 11.32
CA THR A 249 -4.03 20.30 12.08
C THR A 249 -3.84 20.07 13.58
N GLU A 250 -4.42 18.99 14.12
CA GLU A 250 -4.25 18.56 15.52
C GLU A 250 -2.92 17.83 15.79
N GLY A 251 -2.08 17.65 14.77
CA GLY A 251 -0.78 16.97 14.89
C GLY A 251 -0.87 15.45 15.05
N LYS A 252 -2.05 14.83 14.87
CA LYS A 252 -2.22 13.38 15.01
C LYS A 252 -1.42 12.61 13.97
N VAL A 253 -1.40 13.07 12.70
CA VAL A 253 -0.62 12.45 11.62
C VAL A 253 0.88 12.58 11.92
N LYS A 254 1.34 13.75 12.36
CA LYS A 254 2.71 13.97 12.80
C LYS A 254 3.10 13.04 13.95
N ASN A 255 2.25 12.92 14.97
CA ASN A 255 2.52 12.07 16.13
C ASN A 255 2.61 10.58 15.73
N ALA A 256 1.73 10.11 14.83
CA ALA A 256 1.82 8.76 14.27
C ALA A 256 3.12 8.57 13.48
N SER A 257 3.52 9.56 12.65
CA SER A 257 4.78 9.53 11.92
C SER A 257 5.99 9.45 12.86
N LEU A 258 6.05 10.29 13.90
CA LEU A 258 7.11 10.27 14.90
C LEU A 258 7.13 8.96 15.72
N HIS A 259 5.95 8.41 16.01
CA HIS A 259 5.85 7.15 16.74
C HIS A 259 6.47 5.99 15.95
N TRP A 260 6.04 5.81 14.70
CA TRP A 260 6.43 4.68 13.88
C TRP A 260 7.77 4.89 13.16
N PHE A 261 7.97 6.06 12.57
CA PHE A 261 9.12 6.32 11.67
C PHE A 261 10.27 7.07 12.34
N LYS A 262 10.06 7.59 13.57
CA LYS A 262 11.01 8.44 14.31
C LYS A 262 11.34 9.76 13.58
N ASP A 263 10.56 10.11 12.56
CA ASP A 263 10.68 11.34 11.78
C ASP A 263 9.30 11.85 11.37
N ASP A 264 9.19 13.14 11.08
CA ASP A 264 7.92 13.78 10.69
C ASP A 264 7.79 13.79 9.15
N TYR A 265 7.00 12.89 8.62
CA TYR A 265 6.68 12.79 7.19
C TYR A 265 5.26 13.29 6.86
N SER A 266 4.61 13.95 7.79
CA SER A 266 3.29 14.53 7.56
C SER A 266 3.33 15.65 6.52
N ILE A 267 2.24 15.79 5.75
CA ILE A 267 2.06 16.87 4.78
C ILE A 267 1.03 17.85 5.37
N PRO A 268 1.27 19.19 5.29
CA PRO A 268 0.29 20.16 5.72
C PRO A 268 -1.04 20.00 4.96
N CYS A 269 -2.17 20.22 5.67
CA CYS A 269 -3.47 20.31 5.02
C CYS A 269 -3.53 21.61 4.21
N THR A 270 -3.47 21.49 2.89
CA THR A 270 -3.74 22.59 1.96
C THR A 270 -5.19 22.50 1.48
N LYS A 271 -5.95 23.57 1.69
CA LYS A 271 -7.33 23.71 1.20
C LYS A 271 -7.35 23.93 -0.31
#